data_f4a1ea83a5a582524d726eb23d12b135
#
_entry.id   f4a1ea83a5a582524d726eb23d12b135
#
_cell.length_a   1.000
_cell.length_b   1.000
_cell.length_c   1.000
_cell.angle_alpha   90.00
_cell.angle_beta   90.00
_cell.angle_gamma   90.00
#
_symmetry.space_group_name_H-M   'P 1'
#
loop_
_entity.id
_entity.type
_entity.pdbx_description
1 polymer ?
#
loop_
_entity_poly.entity_id
_entity_poly.type
_entity_poly.pdbx_seq_one_letter_code
_entity_poly.pdbx_strand_id
1 'polypeptide(L)'
;MIMIFFGCMNLYSVSPEKAEKQLIWILLSFFFIFIIFLFKPIHYKHITPFLFLFTLFLLIGVFFFGKNVNGSKSWYVFGSISFQPSELAKISTSLMIAHIMSQENIENNNKALLHISIILVLPSFLILLQPDPGSSIVFSSFLLTLYREGLSISFILYFLFYILLFVVSINLSPWIVILLLFISFIFFFFLKKNISFLDLFFYIFLFISFSVFSFFSPFVFQKFFKQHHKDRINILFQNEFDRKYRDNVGYNLLYSKTAIGSGKFFGKGYQKGTVTKGKFVPEQHTDYIFCTVGEEWGFIGSVILIIFYLLFISRIYFLSERQKNIFGRIFGYSVGNILFIHLIINLGMVMGLFPTIGIVLPFFSYGGSSLWSFTVLLFIFIRIDASDQTSLI
;
A
#
# COMPACT_ATOMS: atom_id res chain seq x y z
N MET A 1 11.26 -16.45 5.22
CA MET A 1 12.49 -16.98 4.57
C MET A 1 12.22 -17.46 3.15
N ILE A 2 11.22 -18.34 2.91
CA ILE A 2 10.91 -18.88 1.56
C ILE A 2 10.70 -17.77 0.52
N MET A 3 9.88 -16.74 0.81
CA MET A 3 9.62 -15.63 -0.11
C MET A 3 10.90 -14.84 -0.45
N ILE A 4 11.75 -14.58 0.55
CA ILE A 4 13.03 -13.88 0.35
C ILE A 4 13.94 -14.70 -0.57
N PHE A 5 14.00 -16.01 -0.35
CA PHE A 5 14.79 -16.92 -1.19
C PHE A 5 14.30 -16.90 -2.65
N PHE A 6 13.00 -17.10 -2.87
CA PHE A 6 12.42 -17.03 -4.22
C PHE A 6 12.56 -15.63 -4.84
N GLY A 7 12.43 -14.57 -4.05
CA GLY A 7 12.69 -13.19 -4.50
C GLY A 7 14.14 -13.02 -4.98
N CYS A 8 15.12 -13.51 -4.21
CA CYS A 8 16.53 -13.47 -4.61
C CYS A 8 16.82 -14.31 -5.86
N MET A 9 16.20 -15.50 -6.00
CA MET A 9 16.32 -16.30 -7.22
C MET A 9 15.81 -15.54 -8.45
N ASN A 10 14.63 -14.92 -8.36
CA ASN A 10 14.07 -14.15 -9.46
C ASN A 10 14.89 -12.88 -9.75
N LEU A 11 15.42 -12.21 -8.72
CA LEU A 11 16.35 -11.09 -8.89
C LEU A 11 17.63 -11.51 -9.59
N TYR A 12 18.19 -12.67 -9.25
CA TYR A 12 19.40 -13.19 -9.87
C TYR A 12 19.18 -13.48 -11.36
N SER A 13 17.99 -13.96 -11.72
CA SER A 13 17.64 -14.17 -13.13
C SER A 13 17.65 -12.88 -13.94
N VAL A 14 17.22 -11.76 -13.34
CA VAL A 14 17.04 -10.46 -14.02
C VAL A 14 18.31 -9.60 -13.93
N SER A 15 18.93 -9.55 -12.75
CA SER A 15 20.09 -8.71 -12.45
C SER A 15 20.92 -9.30 -11.31
N PRO A 16 21.97 -10.09 -11.62
CA PRO A 16 22.85 -10.69 -10.62
C PRO A 16 23.45 -9.67 -9.65
N GLU A 17 23.89 -8.51 -10.14
CA GLU A 17 24.46 -7.44 -9.30
C GLU A 17 23.49 -6.92 -8.24
N LYS A 18 22.18 -6.81 -8.59
CA LYS A 18 21.15 -6.39 -7.63
C LYS A 18 20.81 -7.51 -6.65
N ALA A 19 20.86 -8.76 -7.09
CA ALA A 19 20.69 -9.91 -6.20
C ALA A 19 21.81 -9.98 -5.14
N GLU A 20 23.07 -9.76 -5.52
CA GLU A 20 24.18 -9.68 -4.56
C GLU A 20 23.98 -8.55 -3.54
N LYS A 21 23.59 -7.35 -3.98
CA LYS A 21 23.24 -6.25 -3.08
C LYS A 21 22.08 -6.59 -2.15
N GLN A 22 21.07 -7.31 -2.67
CA GLN A 22 19.95 -7.77 -1.85
C GLN A 22 20.37 -8.72 -0.74
N LEU A 23 21.36 -9.60 -0.98
CA LEU A 23 21.94 -10.45 0.07
C LEU A 23 22.58 -9.62 1.20
N ILE A 24 23.27 -8.54 0.86
CA ILE A 24 23.83 -7.60 1.86
C ILE A 24 22.70 -6.98 2.70
N TRP A 25 21.61 -6.54 2.07
CA TRP A 25 20.46 -5.97 2.78
C TRP A 25 19.77 -7.01 3.67
N ILE A 26 19.72 -8.28 3.25
CA ILE A 26 19.20 -9.38 4.06
C ILE A 26 20.11 -9.61 5.30
N LEU A 27 21.42 -9.63 5.12
CA LEU A 27 22.35 -9.73 6.25
C LEU A 27 22.19 -8.58 7.25
N LEU A 28 22.07 -7.35 6.75
CA LEU A 28 21.81 -6.18 7.61
C LEU A 28 20.44 -6.25 8.31
N SER A 29 19.45 -6.94 7.73
CA SER A 29 18.15 -7.11 8.39
C SER A 29 18.24 -7.96 9.65
N PHE A 30 19.19 -8.90 9.75
CA PHE A 30 19.44 -9.65 10.99
C PHE A 30 19.92 -8.76 12.14
N PHE A 31 20.65 -7.68 11.83
CA PHE A 31 21.03 -6.70 12.84
C PHE A 31 19.79 -5.98 13.42
N PHE A 32 18.83 -5.59 12.58
CA PHE A 32 17.57 -5.00 13.07
C PHE A 32 16.77 -6.02 13.90
N ILE A 33 16.72 -7.28 13.48
CA ILE A 33 16.06 -8.35 14.24
C ILE A 33 16.70 -8.49 15.61
N PHE A 34 18.02 -8.52 15.68
CA PHE A 34 18.76 -8.61 16.94
C PHE A 34 18.42 -7.44 17.88
N ILE A 35 18.44 -6.20 17.37
CA ILE A 35 18.05 -5.02 18.15
C ILE A 35 16.62 -5.15 18.68
N ILE A 36 15.66 -5.57 17.84
CA ILE A 36 14.26 -5.72 18.24
C ILE A 36 14.15 -6.72 19.42
N PHE A 37 14.87 -7.84 19.38
CA PHE A 37 14.78 -8.83 20.45
C PHE A 37 15.43 -8.39 21.77
N LEU A 38 16.32 -7.39 21.77
CA LEU A 38 16.87 -6.80 22.99
C LEU A 38 15.84 -6.00 23.81
N PHE A 39 14.83 -5.43 23.14
CA PHE A 39 13.81 -4.64 23.82
C PHE A 39 12.66 -5.51 24.34
N LYS A 40 12.16 -5.16 25.53
CA LYS A 40 10.90 -5.73 26.04
C LYS A 40 9.70 -5.10 25.32
N PRO A 41 8.60 -5.82 25.09
CA PRO A 41 7.42 -5.31 24.39
C PRO A 41 6.83 -4.03 24.98
N ILE A 42 6.93 -3.85 26.27
CA ILE A 42 6.44 -2.63 26.96
C ILE A 42 7.15 -1.36 26.46
N HIS A 43 8.43 -1.47 26.08
CA HIS A 43 9.18 -0.32 25.57
C HIS A 43 8.62 0.17 24.23
N TYR A 44 8.09 -0.73 23.37
CA TYR A 44 7.46 -0.30 22.10
C TYR A 44 6.26 0.59 22.37
N LYS A 45 5.42 0.25 23.36
CA LYS A 45 4.28 1.09 23.74
C LYS A 45 4.71 2.47 24.23
N HIS A 46 5.77 2.56 25.03
CA HIS A 46 6.24 3.83 25.59
C HIS A 46 6.97 4.71 24.55
N ILE A 47 7.74 4.12 23.64
CA ILE A 47 8.49 4.88 22.62
C ILE A 47 7.61 5.34 21.44
N THR A 48 6.43 4.75 21.28
CA THR A 48 5.53 5.00 20.14
C THR A 48 5.27 6.47 19.86
N PRO A 49 4.87 7.33 20.84
CA PRO A 49 4.59 8.75 20.55
C PRO A 49 5.84 9.49 20.04
N PHE A 50 7.00 9.21 20.62
CA PHE A 50 8.27 9.81 20.21
C PHE A 50 8.68 9.36 18.81
N LEU A 51 8.50 8.06 18.51
CA LEU A 51 8.78 7.49 17.19
C LEU A 51 7.86 8.11 16.13
N PHE A 52 6.60 8.30 16.44
CA PHE A 52 5.64 8.94 15.54
C PHE A 52 6.01 10.40 15.25
N LEU A 53 6.31 11.20 16.28
CA LEU A 53 6.75 12.59 16.11
C LEU A 53 8.07 12.67 15.33
N PHE A 54 9.02 11.79 15.62
CA PHE A 54 10.28 11.69 14.88
C PHE A 54 10.06 11.40 13.40
N THR A 55 9.14 10.49 13.07
CA THR A 55 8.83 10.18 11.67
C THR A 55 8.13 11.33 10.95
N LEU A 56 7.26 12.08 11.62
CA LEU A 56 6.69 13.31 11.06
C LEU A 56 7.79 14.35 10.77
N PHE A 57 8.73 14.51 11.68
CA PHE A 57 9.88 15.39 11.47
C PHE A 57 10.71 14.95 10.26
N LEU A 58 10.97 13.64 10.09
CA LEU A 58 11.66 13.12 8.91
C LEU A 58 10.85 13.37 7.63
N LEU A 59 9.54 13.16 7.65
CA LEU A 59 8.68 13.44 6.49
C LEU A 59 8.72 14.91 6.08
N ILE A 60 8.70 15.83 7.04
CA ILE A 60 8.84 17.27 6.77
C ILE A 60 10.25 17.60 6.27
N GLY A 61 11.28 17.00 6.87
CA GLY A 61 12.67 17.25 6.50
C GLY A 61 13.02 16.85 5.05
N VAL A 62 12.29 15.89 4.47
CA VAL A 62 12.46 15.51 3.05
C VAL A 62 12.19 16.68 2.08
N PHE A 63 11.30 17.61 2.41
CA PHE A 63 11.05 18.77 1.56
C PHE A 63 12.29 19.65 1.40
N PHE A 64 13.15 19.67 2.41
CA PHE A 64 14.39 20.47 2.42
C PHE A 64 15.58 19.65 1.90
N PHE A 65 15.79 18.46 2.43
CA PHE A 65 17.00 17.65 2.24
C PHE A 65 16.81 16.43 1.32
N GLY A 66 15.58 16.16 0.86
CA GLY A 66 15.29 15.00 0.03
C GLY A 66 15.82 15.14 -1.40
N LYS A 67 16.26 14.02 -1.98
CA LYS A 67 16.62 13.90 -3.40
C LYS A 67 15.40 13.47 -4.24
N ASN A 68 15.37 13.95 -5.47
CA ASN A 68 14.34 13.55 -6.42
C ASN A 68 14.73 12.22 -7.06
N VAL A 69 13.90 11.19 -6.85
CA VAL A 69 14.05 9.85 -7.45
C VAL A 69 12.74 9.52 -8.16
N ASN A 70 12.81 9.19 -9.44
CA ASN A 70 11.66 8.83 -10.28
C ASN A 70 10.50 9.85 -10.22
N GLY A 71 10.81 11.14 -10.09
CA GLY A 71 9.82 12.24 -10.07
C GLY A 71 9.22 12.59 -8.70
N SER A 72 9.53 11.83 -7.65
CA SER A 72 9.16 12.12 -6.26
C SER A 72 10.35 12.58 -5.42
N LYS A 73 10.16 13.60 -4.57
CA LYS A 73 11.15 14.07 -3.60
C LYS A 73 10.84 13.41 -2.26
N SER A 74 11.14 12.10 -2.13
CA SER A 74 10.74 11.27 -0.97
C SER A 74 11.89 10.46 -0.35
N TRP A 75 13.14 10.69 -0.80
CA TRP A 75 14.29 9.89 -0.41
C TRP A 75 15.40 10.72 0.21
N TYR A 76 15.93 10.25 1.33
CA TYR A 76 17.26 10.64 1.80
C TYR A 76 18.30 9.71 1.17
N VAL A 77 19.32 10.28 0.53
CA VAL A 77 20.37 9.50 -0.15
C VAL A 77 21.71 9.86 0.46
N PHE A 78 22.33 8.89 1.12
CA PHE A 78 23.63 8.97 1.77
C PHE A 78 24.61 8.02 1.06
N GLY A 79 25.33 8.54 0.06
CA GLY A 79 26.20 7.69 -0.76
C GLY A 79 25.43 6.60 -1.50
N SER A 80 25.74 5.35 -1.19
CA SER A 80 25.09 4.16 -1.79
C SER A 80 23.81 3.72 -1.06
N ILE A 81 23.49 4.31 0.09
CA ILE A 81 22.32 3.95 0.90
C ILE A 81 21.22 4.99 0.66
N SER A 82 20.03 4.53 0.33
CA SER A 82 18.84 5.36 0.23
C SER A 82 17.81 4.95 1.28
N PHE A 83 17.24 5.93 1.97
CA PHE A 83 16.24 5.74 3.00
C PHE A 83 14.98 6.54 2.67
N GLN A 84 13.83 5.88 2.72
CA GLN A 84 12.53 6.48 2.47
C GLN A 84 11.75 6.64 3.79
N PRO A 85 11.52 7.86 4.29
CA PRO A 85 10.82 8.08 5.55
C PRO A 85 9.39 7.54 5.59
N SER A 86 8.69 7.43 4.46
CA SER A 86 7.37 6.83 4.39
C SER A 86 7.36 5.36 4.81
N GLU A 87 8.48 4.64 4.64
CA GLU A 87 8.64 3.27 5.12
C GLU A 87 8.61 3.21 6.66
N LEU A 88 9.31 4.13 7.32
CA LEU A 88 9.29 4.24 8.78
C LEU A 88 7.93 4.77 9.28
N ALA A 89 7.28 5.65 8.52
CA ALA A 89 5.97 6.19 8.86
C ALA A 89 4.89 5.11 8.95
N LYS A 90 4.93 4.08 8.11
CA LYS A 90 4.03 2.92 8.21
C LYS A 90 4.18 2.21 9.56
N ILE A 91 5.43 2.03 10.02
CA ILE A 91 5.72 1.39 11.31
C ILE A 91 5.20 2.24 12.46
N SER A 92 5.57 3.52 12.49
CA SER A 92 5.21 4.42 13.59
C SER A 92 3.70 4.69 13.65
N THR A 93 3.03 4.79 12.51
CA THR A 93 1.57 4.96 12.45
C THR A 93 0.85 3.70 12.94
N SER A 94 1.29 2.50 12.54
CA SER A 94 0.70 1.24 13.03
C SER A 94 0.85 1.09 14.55
N LEU A 95 2.01 1.41 15.10
CA LEU A 95 2.23 1.43 16.55
C LEU A 95 1.36 2.49 17.25
N MET A 96 1.23 3.69 16.66
CA MET A 96 0.48 4.79 17.25
C MET A 96 -1.02 4.52 17.27
N ILE A 97 -1.57 3.94 16.20
CA ILE A 97 -2.97 3.47 16.17
C ILE A 97 -3.18 2.42 17.26
N ALA A 98 -2.31 1.43 17.36
CA ALA A 98 -2.39 0.40 18.39
C ALA A 98 -2.28 0.98 19.81
N HIS A 99 -1.43 2.00 20.01
CA HIS A 99 -1.26 2.68 21.28
C HIS A 99 -2.55 3.38 21.73
N ILE A 100 -3.16 4.21 20.86
CA ILE A 100 -4.41 4.93 21.22
C ILE A 100 -5.55 3.96 21.44
N MET A 101 -5.77 3.02 20.52
CA MET A 101 -6.87 2.08 20.61
C MET A 101 -6.72 1.10 21.78
N SER A 102 -5.53 0.90 22.30
CA SER A 102 -5.33 0.14 23.54
C SER A 102 -5.73 0.89 24.81
N GLN A 103 -5.94 2.21 24.72
CA GLN A 103 -6.31 3.07 25.83
C GLN A 103 -7.76 3.56 25.74
N GLU A 104 -8.27 3.73 24.53
CA GLU A 104 -9.58 4.31 24.26
C GLU A 104 -10.41 3.39 23.34
N ASN A 105 -11.68 3.19 23.66
CA ASN A 105 -12.62 2.43 22.82
C ASN A 105 -13.20 3.35 21.73
N ILE A 106 -13.16 2.92 20.46
CA ILE A 106 -13.63 3.72 19.32
C ILE A 106 -15.16 3.77 19.26
N GLU A 107 -15.85 2.67 19.61
CA GLU A 107 -17.28 2.47 19.33
C GLU A 107 -18.18 3.60 19.87
N ASN A 108 -17.77 4.29 20.96
CA ASN A 108 -18.56 5.35 21.58
C ASN A 108 -17.74 6.63 21.87
N ASN A 109 -16.53 6.79 21.32
CA ASN A 109 -15.65 7.89 21.63
C ASN A 109 -15.24 8.68 20.38
N ASN A 110 -16.02 9.72 20.05
CA ASN A 110 -15.73 10.61 18.91
C ASN A 110 -14.34 11.29 19.02
N LYS A 111 -13.81 11.48 20.23
CA LYS A 111 -12.47 12.05 20.43
C LYS A 111 -11.39 11.05 20.00
N ALA A 112 -11.53 9.78 20.37
CA ALA A 112 -10.62 8.72 19.92
C ALA A 112 -10.60 8.61 18.40
N LEU A 113 -11.78 8.63 17.77
CA LEU A 113 -11.90 8.61 16.30
C LEU A 113 -11.22 9.82 15.67
N LEU A 114 -11.36 11.01 16.23
CA LEU A 114 -10.69 12.21 15.74
C LEU A 114 -9.17 12.09 15.85
N HIS A 115 -8.63 11.66 16.98
CA HIS A 115 -7.19 11.47 17.17
C HIS A 115 -6.62 10.46 16.17
N ILE A 116 -7.28 9.32 15.98
CA ILE A 116 -6.88 8.30 15.02
C ILE A 116 -6.92 8.83 13.58
N SER A 117 -7.97 9.59 13.24
CA SER A 117 -8.08 10.21 11.92
C SER A 117 -6.93 11.16 11.63
N ILE A 118 -6.54 11.99 12.61
CA ILE A 118 -5.38 12.90 12.48
C ILE A 118 -4.10 12.09 12.28
N ILE A 119 -3.87 11.04 13.07
CA ILE A 119 -2.67 10.20 12.99
C ILE A 119 -2.56 9.46 11.66
N LEU A 120 -3.69 9.12 11.05
CA LEU A 120 -3.73 8.46 9.76
C LEU A 120 -3.56 9.45 8.61
N VAL A 121 -4.29 10.57 8.67
CA VAL A 121 -4.34 11.56 7.57
C VAL A 121 -3.05 12.36 7.50
N LEU A 122 -2.44 12.75 8.63
CA LEU A 122 -1.29 13.65 8.64
C LEU A 122 -0.05 13.05 7.90
N PRO A 123 0.44 11.83 8.20
CA PRO A 123 1.54 11.24 7.44
C PRO A 123 1.18 11.01 5.97
N SER A 124 -0.03 10.50 5.70
CA SER A 124 -0.53 10.24 4.34
C SER A 124 -0.55 11.52 3.50
N PHE A 125 -1.02 12.63 4.06
CA PHE A 125 -1.03 13.94 3.42
C PHE A 125 0.37 14.48 3.15
N LEU A 126 1.29 14.39 4.13
CA LEU A 126 2.69 14.79 3.94
C LEU A 126 3.36 14.00 2.81
N ILE A 127 3.08 12.69 2.71
CA ILE A 127 3.60 11.82 1.65
C ILE A 127 3.02 12.20 0.29
N LEU A 128 1.74 12.56 0.22
CA LEU A 128 1.11 13.07 -1.01
C LEU A 128 1.75 14.37 -1.49
N LEU A 129 2.12 15.27 -0.57
CA LEU A 129 2.82 16.51 -0.89
C LEU A 129 4.25 16.27 -1.42
N GLN A 130 4.85 15.08 -1.16
CA GLN A 130 6.15 14.63 -1.71
C GLN A 130 6.04 14.03 -3.12
N PRO A 131 4.98 14.21 -3.88
CA PRO A 131 4.42 13.47 -5.00
C PRO A 131 4.71 11.95 -4.97
N ASP A 132 4.37 11.28 -3.85
CA ASP A 132 4.48 9.83 -3.69
C ASP A 132 3.09 9.21 -3.38
N PRO A 133 2.19 9.10 -4.37
CA PRO A 133 0.86 8.55 -4.16
C PRO A 133 0.88 7.06 -3.82
N GLY A 134 1.93 6.32 -4.26
CA GLY A 134 2.08 4.91 -3.97
C GLY A 134 2.19 4.64 -2.48
N SER A 135 3.15 5.28 -1.82
CA SER A 135 3.32 5.15 -0.37
C SER A 135 2.09 5.63 0.41
N SER A 136 1.42 6.71 -0.07
CA SER A 136 0.24 7.25 0.60
C SER A 136 -0.97 6.29 0.55
N ILE A 137 -1.22 5.62 -0.57
CA ILE A 137 -2.34 4.66 -0.70
C ILE A 137 -2.20 3.50 0.29
N VAL A 138 -0.97 3.10 0.65
CA VAL A 138 -0.76 2.02 1.63
C VAL A 138 -1.38 2.36 2.99
N PHE A 139 -1.48 3.64 3.36
CA PHE A 139 -2.15 4.05 4.60
C PHE A 139 -3.64 3.71 4.64
N SER A 140 -4.28 3.45 3.49
CA SER A 140 -5.65 2.93 3.44
C SER A 140 -5.79 1.56 4.12
N SER A 141 -4.69 0.81 4.26
CA SER A 141 -4.66 -0.47 5.00
C SER A 141 -5.14 -0.33 6.44
N PHE A 142 -4.92 0.83 7.06
CA PHE A 142 -5.35 1.08 8.42
C PHE A 142 -6.88 1.16 8.57
N LEU A 143 -7.62 1.50 7.50
CA LEU A 143 -9.09 1.43 7.52
C LEU A 143 -9.60 0.01 7.79
N LEU A 144 -8.91 -1.00 7.26
CA LEU A 144 -9.24 -2.40 7.53
C LEU A 144 -8.96 -2.77 8.99
N THR A 145 -7.88 -2.24 9.57
CA THR A 145 -7.58 -2.42 11.00
C THR A 145 -8.64 -1.76 11.88
N LEU A 146 -9.04 -0.54 11.57
CA LEU A 146 -10.08 0.19 12.29
C LEU A 146 -11.45 -0.50 12.18
N TYR A 147 -11.78 -1.03 11.00
CA TYR A 147 -13.00 -1.81 10.80
C TYR A 147 -13.04 -3.05 11.69
N ARG A 148 -11.95 -3.78 11.79
CA ARG A 148 -11.85 -4.94 12.69
C ARG A 148 -12.09 -4.58 14.16
N GLU A 149 -11.73 -3.38 14.57
CA GLU A 149 -11.85 -2.88 15.94
C GLU A 149 -13.12 -2.02 16.17
N GLY A 150 -14.13 -2.16 15.29
CA GLY A 150 -15.46 -1.56 15.52
C GLY A 150 -15.79 -0.33 14.67
N LEU A 151 -14.92 0.11 13.76
CA LEU A 151 -15.31 1.15 12.81
C LEU A 151 -16.38 0.61 11.86
N SER A 152 -17.45 1.38 11.64
CA SER A 152 -18.50 0.97 10.70
C SER A 152 -17.96 0.72 9.30
N ILE A 153 -18.42 -0.35 8.65
CA ILE A 153 -18.11 -0.69 7.24
C ILE A 153 -18.41 0.48 6.29
N SER A 154 -19.36 1.33 6.65
CA SER A 154 -19.76 2.50 5.86
C SER A 154 -18.58 3.42 5.53
N PHE A 155 -17.61 3.59 6.44
CA PHE A 155 -16.42 4.41 6.18
C PHE A 155 -15.55 3.83 5.06
N ILE A 156 -15.37 2.50 5.02
CA ILE A 156 -14.64 1.83 3.95
C ILE A 156 -15.38 1.98 2.62
N LEU A 157 -16.71 1.78 2.65
CA LEU A 157 -17.54 1.92 1.45
C LEU A 157 -17.53 3.35 0.92
N TYR A 158 -17.60 4.37 1.79
CA TYR A 158 -17.46 5.77 1.37
C TYR A 158 -16.08 6.04 0.78
N PHE A 159 -15.01 5.56 1.40
CA PHE A 159 -13.65 5.72 0.86
C PHE A 159 -13.51 5.10 -0.53
N LEU A 160 -13.96 3.85 -0.71
CA LEU A 160 -13.95 3.19 -2.02
C LEU A 160 -14.82 3.92 -3.04
N PHE A 161 -15.96 4.44 -2.61
CA PHE A 161 -16.87 5.20 -3.47
C PHE A 161 -16.25 6.53 -3.91
N TYR A 162 -15.53 7.25 -3.05
CA TYR A 162 -14.76 8.44 -3.43
C TYR A 162 -13.67 8.14 -4.46
N ILE A 163 -12.97 7.01 -4.32
CA ILE A 163 -11.99 6.57 -5.33
C ILE A 163 -12.70 6.30 -6.67
N LEU A 164 -13.80 5.58 -6.65
CA LEU A 164 -14.60 5.30 -7.85
C LEU A 164 -15.10 6.59 -8.50
N LEU A 165 -15.66 7.51 -7.72
CA LEU A 165 -16.11 8.80 -8.20
C LEU A 165 -14.98 9.63 -8.82
N PHE A 166 -13.79 9.64 -8.21
CA PHE A 166 -12.62 10.31 -8.75
C PHE A 166 -12.30 9.79 -10.17
N VAL A 167 -12.21 8.47 -10.30
CA VAL A 167 -11.93 7.81 -11.58
C VAL A 167 -13.00 8.08 -12.63
N VAL A 168 -14.27 7.98 -12.25
CA VAL A 168 -15.40 8.21 -13.16
C VAL A 168 -15.46 9.68 -13.59
N SER A 169 -15.23 10.62 -12.65
CA SER A 169 -15.30 12.06 -12.92
C SER A 169 -14.17 12.59 -13.80
N ILE A 170 -13.04 11.90 -13.87
CA ILE A 170 -11.94 12.24 -14.79
C ILE A 170 -12.30 11.83 -16.23
N ASN A 171 -13.01 10.70 -16.38
CA ASN A 171 -13.30 10.12 -17.70
C ASN A 171 -14.61 10.62 -18.31
N LEU A 172 -15.59 10.99 -17.47
CA LEU A 172 -16.88 11.51 -17.89
C LEU A 172 -17.00 13.01 -17.55
N SER A 173 -17.87 13.72 -18.25
CA SER A 173 -18.15 15.11 -17.86
C SER A 173 -18.77 15.17 -16.46
N PRO A 174 -18.38 16.13 -15.59
CA PRO A 174 -18.91 16.23 -14.23
C PRO A 174 -20.44 16.29 -14.16
N TRP A 175 -21.07 16.91 -15.16
CA TRP A 175 -22.52 17.02 -15.25
C TRP A 175 -23.22 15.68 -15.42
N ILE A 176 -22.63 14.77 -16.22
CA ILE A 176 -23.15 13.40 -16.38
C ILE A 176 -23.05 12.63 -15.06
N VAL A 177 -21.93 12.76 -14.36
CA VAL A 177 -21.73 12.09 -13.07
C VAL A 177 -22.72 12.61 -12.02
N ILE A 178 -22.92 13.93 -11.95
CA ILE A 178 -23.91 14.54 -11.03
C ILE A 178 -25.33 14.07 -11.38
N LEU A 179 -25.67 13.98 -12.67
CA LEU A 179 -26.97 13.46 -13.11
C LEU A 179 -27.16 11.99 -12.67
N LEU A 180 -26.14 11.14 -12.84
CA LEU A 180 -26.18 9.74 -12.39
C LEU A 180 -26.33 9.63 -10.86
N LEU A 181 -25.61 10.46 -10.11
CA LEU A 181 -25.75 10.57 -8.65
C LEU A 181 -27.16 11.01 -8.25
N PHE A 182 -27.75 11.96 -8.96
CA PHE A 182 -29.11 12.41 -8.70
C PHE A 182 -30.15 11.33 -8.98
N ILE A 183 -30.03 10.61 -10.10
CA ILE A 183 -30.89 9.47 -10.42
C ILE A 183 -30.76 8.37 -9.36
N SER A 184 -29.54 8.04 -8.95
CA SER A 184 -29.30 7.03 -7.89
C SER A 184 -29.86 7.48 -6.54
N PHE A 185 -29.77 8.77 -6.21
CA PHE A 185 -30.35 9.35 -5.01
C PHE A 185 -31.89 9.24 -5.01
N ILE A 186 -32.54 9.62 -6.11
CA ILE A 186 -34.00 9.50 -6.28
C ILE A 186 -34.42 8.03 -6.16
N PHE A 187 -33.73 7.13 -6.87
CA PHE A 187 -34.03 5.70 -6.84
C PHE A 187 -33.94 5.11 -5.43
N PHE A 188 -32.89 5.47 -4.68
CA PHE A 188 -32.72 5.07 -3.29
C PHE A 188 -33.86 5.60 -2.40
N PHE A 189 -34.31 6.83 -2.66
CA PHE A 189 -35.42 7.45 -1.95
C PHE A 189 -36.75 6.70 -2.15
N PHE A 190 -36.99 6.21 -3.37
CA PHE A 190 -38.18 5.39 -3.66
C PHE A 190 -38.15 4.01 -3.01
N LEU A 191 -36.97 3.44 -2.81
CA LEU A 191 -36.82 2.12 -2.18
C LEU A 191 -37.04 2.16 -0.65
N LYS A 192 -36.72 3.25 0.00
CA LYS A 192 -36.81 3.38 1.46
C LYS A 192 -38.12 4.00 1.91
N LYS A 193 -39.04 3.16 2.41
CA LYS A 193 -40.41 3.57 2.78
C LYS A 193 -40.52 4.53 3.99
N ASN A 194 -39.57 4.46 4.95
CA ASN A 194 -39.58 5.29 6.15
C ASN A 194 -38.23 5.98 6.32
N ILE A 195 -38.19 7.27 6.01
CA ILE A 195 -36.98 8.10 6.16
C ILE A 195 -37.26 9.11 7.26
N SER A 196 -36.44 9.11 8.32
CA SER A 196 -36.50 10.16 9.33
C SER A 196 -35.96 11.49 8.76
N PHE A 197 -36.31 12.59 9.40
CA PHE A 197 -35.81 13.91 8.98
C PHE A 197 -34.27 13.99 9.07
N LEU A 198 -33.66 13.37 10.07
CA LEU A 198 -32.22 13.30 10.24
C LEU A 198 -31.56 12.47 9.14
N ASP A 199 -32.16 11.31 8.77
CA ASP A 199 -31.68 10.51 7.63
C ASP A 199 -31.71 11.30 6.33
N LEU A 200 -32.81 12.02 6.07
CA LEU A 200 -32.95 12.85 4.88
C LEU A 200 -31.83 13.90 4.79
N PHE A 201 -31.59 14.62 5.87
CA PHE A 201 -30.51 15.61 5.96
C PHE A 201 -29.15 14.98 5.70
N PHE A 202 -28.89 13.82 6.27
CA PHE A 202 -27.62 13.07 6.06
C PHE A 202 -27.45 12.65 4.60
N TYR A 203 -28.49 12.13 3.92
CA TYR A 203 -28.42 11.73 2.52
C TYR A 203 -28.24 12.93 1.58
N ILE A 204 -28.91 14.05 1.87
CA ILE A 204 -28.70 15.30 1.12
C ILE A 204 -27.27 15.79 1.29
N PHE A 205 -26.72 15.76 2.49
CA PHE A 205 -25.32 16.11 2.76
C PHE A 205 -24.35 15.23 1.96
N LEU A 206 -24.56 13.90 1.94
CA LEU A 206 -23.77 12.98 1.14
C LEU A 206 -23.87 13.28 -0.36
N PHE A 207 -25.08 13.52 -0.87
CA PHE A 207 -25.27 13.85 -2.29
C PHE A 207 -24.53 15.13 -2.67
N ILE A 208 -24.63 16.18 -1.86
CA ILE A 208 -23.89 17.44 -2.06
C ILE A 208 -22.38 17.18 -2.02
N SER A 209 -21.89 16.45 -1.03
CA SER A 209 -20.47 16.13 -0.88
C SER A 209 -19.93 15.38 -2.10
N PHE A 210 -20.62 14.36 -2.58
CA PHE A 210 -20.24 13.60 -3.78
C PHE A 210 -20.29 14.45 -5.04
N SER A 211 -21.31 15.32 -5.18
CA SER A 211 -21.46 16.21 -6.33
C SER A 211 -20.35 17.26 -6.38
N VAL A 212 -20.03 17.87 -5.25
CA VAL A 212 -18.93 18.84 -5.13
C VAL A 212 -17.60 18.15 -5.44
N PHE A 213 -17.35 16.97 -4.86
CA PHE A 213 -16.13 16.19 -5.12
C PHE A 213 -16.01 15.84 -6.62
N SER A 214 -17.09 15.35 -7.25
CA SER A 214 -17.12 15.01 -8.67
C SER A 214 -16.83 16.23 -9.55
N PHE A 215 -17.40 17.39 -9.21
CA PHE A 215 -17.19 18.61 -9.97
C PHE A 215 -15.75 19.12 -9.90
N PHE A 216 -15.11 19.05 -8.72
CA PHE A 216 -13.75 19.52 -8.53
C PHE A 216 -12.66 18.51 -8.95
N SER A 217 -12.97 17.21 -9.02
CA SER A 217 -12.00 16.15 -9.34
C SER A 217 -11.25 16.38 -10.65
N PRO A 218 -11.87 16.73 -11.79
CA PRO A 218 -11.15 17.00 -13.04
C PRO A 218 -10.24 18.23 -12.95
N PHE A 219 -10.67 19.28 -12.25
CA PHE A 219 -9.86 20.48 -12.03
C PHE A 219 -8.61 20.15 -11.20
N VAL A 220 -8.77 19.41 -10.08
CA VAL A 220 -7.66 18.96 -9.24
C VAL A 220 -6.72 18.07 -10.06
N PHE A 221 -7.25 17.13 -10.83
CA PHE A 221 -6.46 16.24 -11.66
C PHE A 221 -5.65 17.01 -12.72
N GLN A 222 -6.26 17.98 -13.40
CA GLN A 222 -5.58 18.76 -14.43
C GLN A 222 -4.55 19.73 -13.88
N LYS A 223 -4.79 20.36 -12.74
CA LYS A 223 -3.95 21.42 -12.20
C LYS A 223 -2.83 20.92 -11.29
N PHE A 224 -3.10 19.93 -10.44
CA PHE A 224 -2.18 19.50 -9.39
C PHE A 224 -1.40 18.24 -9.73
N PHE A 225 -1.93 17.36 -10.60
CA PHE A 225 -1.20 16.16 -10.99
C PHE A 225 -0.15 16.46 -12.07
N LYS A 226 1.06 15.94 -11.87
CA LYS A 226 2.10 16.00 -12.90
C LYS A 226 1.72 15.15 -14.11
N GLN A 227 2.25 15.48 -15.30
CA GLN A 227 1.89 14.80 -16.55
C GLN A 227 2.07 13.28 -16.47
N HIS A 228 3.18 12.79 -15.91
CA HIS A 228 3.41 11.35 -15.76
C HIS A 228 2.39 10.63 -14.86
N HIS A 229 1.79 11.30 -13.85
CA HIS A 229 0.70 10.73 -13.06
C HIS A 229 -0.61 10.66 -13.84
N LYS A 230 -0.89 11.69 -14.67
CA LYS A 230 -2.05 11.71 -15.54
C LYS A 230 -1.98 10.58 -16.56
N ASP A 231 -0.82 10.41 -17.18
CA ASP A 231 -0.60 9.37 -18.19
C ASP A 231 -0.75 7.96 -17.60
N ARG A 232 -0.31 7.75 -16.34
CA ARG A 232 -0.48 6.48 -15.61
C ARG A 232 -1.94 6.12 -15.34
N ILE A 233 -2.80 7.11 -15.10
CA ILE A 233 -4.24 6.86 -14.90
C ILE A 233 -4.93 6.70 -16.25
N ASN A 234 -4.63 7.57 -17.21
CA ASN A 234 -5.28 7.56 -18.51
C ASN A 234 -5.06 6.26 -19.29
N ILE A 235 -3.88 5.65 -19.15
CA ILE A 235 -3.55 4.39 -19.85
C ILE A 235 -4.44 3.21 -19.43
N LEU A 236 -5.05 3.25 -18.24
CA LEU A 236 -6.00 2.22 -17.81
C LEU A 236 -7.30 2.22 -18.62
N PHE A 237 -7.66 3.38 -19.19
CA PHE A 237 -8.91 3.60 -19.91
C PHE A 237 -8.73 3.79 -21.41
N GLN A 238 -7.48 3.97 -21.87
CA GLN A 238 -7.14 4.19 -23.27
C GLN A 238 -6.37 3.00 -23.82
N ASN A 239 -6.25 2.94 -25.14
CA ASN A 239 -5.53 1.84 -25.77
C ASN A 239 -4.03 1.95 -25.44
N GLU A 240 -3.50 0.94 -24.76
CA GLU A 240 -2.07 0.85 -24.39
C GLU A 240 -1.13 0.77 -25.59
N PHE A 241 -1.67 0.47 -26.81
CA PHE A 241 -0.94 0.47 -28.08
C PHE A 241 -0.82 1.84 -28.73
N ASP A 242 -1.48 2.88 -28.22
CA ASP A 242 -1.33 4.23 -28.72
C ASP A 242 0.10 4.72 -28.59
N ARG A 243 0.67 5.29 -29.67
CA ARG A 243 2.06 5.78 -29.71
C ARG A 243 2.38 6.75 -28.58
N LYS A 244 1.42 7.55 -28.14
CA LYS A 244 1.55 8.50 -27.03
C LYS A 244 1.94 7.83 -25.70
N TYR A 245 1.43 6.64 -25.44
CA TYR A 245 1.63 5.91 -24.17
C TYR A 245 2.64 4.79 -24.30
N ARG A 246 2.73 4.18 -25.48
CA ARG A 246 3.58 3.03 -25.77
C ARG A 246 5.07 3.29 -25.50
N ASP A 247 5.56 4.49 -25.82
CA ASP A 247 6.99 4.80 -25.73
C ASP A 247 7.38 5.43 -24.37
N ASN A 248 6.42 5.62 -23.46
CA ASN A 248 6.58 6.27 -22.15
C ASN A 248 6.04 5.43 -20.99
N VAL A 249 5.01 5.93 -20.33
CA VAL A 249 4.43 5.32 -19.11
C VAL A 249 3.80 3.95 -19.38
N GLY A 250 3.25 3.75 -20.57
CA GLY A 250 2.65 2.48 -20.98
C GLY A 250 3.65 1.38 -21.30
N TYR A 251 4.90 1.74 -21.54
CA TYR A 251 5.96 0.80 -21.86
C TYR A 251 6.09 -0.31 -20.82
N ASN A 252 6.22 0.07 -19.56
CA ASN A 252 6.34 -0.89 -18.45
C ASN A 252 5.14 -1.82 -18.36
N LEU A 253 3.92 -1.27 -18.49
CA LEU A 253 2.69 -2.05 -18.39
C LEU A 253 2.52 -3.00 -19.56
N LEU A 254 2.75 -2.54 -20.79
CA LEU A 254 2.64 -3.36 -22.01
C LEU A 254 3.60 -4.55 -21.95
N TYR A 255 4.87 -4.29 -21.67
CA TYR A 255 5.88 -5.36 -21.62
C TYR A 255 5.69 -6.27 -20.41
N SER A 256 5.18 -5.77 -19.29
CA SER A 256 4.81 -6.59 -18.14
C SER A 256 3.71 -7.60 -18.49
N LYS A 257 2.61 -7.14 -19.10
CA LYS A 257 1.54 -8.01 -19.59
C LYS A 257 2.03 -9.00 -20.64
N THR A 258 2.88 -8.55 -21.57
CA THR A 258 3.49 -9.41 -22.58
C THR A 258 4.36 -10.49 -21.95
N ALA A 259 5.18 -10.15 -20.94
CA ALA A 259 6.00 -11.10 -20.20
C ALA A 259 5.14 -12.17 -19.53
N ILE A 260 4.16 -11.76 -18.73
CA ILE A 260 3.24 -12.68 -18.02
C ILE A 260 2.52 -13.59 -19.02
N GLY A 261 1.91 -13.01 -20.07
CA GLY A 261 1.18 -13.78 -21.08
C GLY A 261 2.07 -14.76 -21.85
N SER A 262 3.33 -14.41 -22.08
CA SER A 262 4.29 -15.27 -22.79
C SER A 262 4.72 -16.50 -21.99
N GLY A 263 4.59 -16.47 -20.64
CA GLY A 263 4.91 -17.61 -19.78
C GLY A 263 3.89 -18.73 -19.82
N LYS A 264 2.67 -18.49 -20.33
CA LYS A 264 1.60 -19.49 -20.42
C LYS A 264 1.37 -20.23 -19.10
N PHE A 265 1.11 -21.55 -19.15
CA PHE A 265 0.76 -22.35 -17.98
C PHE A 265 1.98 -22.77 -17.14
N PHE A 266 3.07 -23.20 -17.77
CA PHE A 266 4.25 -23.76 -17.12
C PHE A 266 5.45 -22.81 -17.03
N GLY A 267 5.39 -21.65 -17.68
CA GLY A 267 6.53 -20.73 -17.81
C GLY A 267 7.54 -21.15 -18.89
N LYS A 268 8.48 -20.25 -19.17
CA LYS A 268 9.58 -20.51 -20.11
C LYS A 268 10.75 -21.25 -19.46
N GLY A 269 10.74 -21.36 -18.14
CA GLY A 269 11.82 -21.89 -17.31
C GLY A 269 12.71 -20.82 -16.71
N TYR A 270 13.37 -21.15 -15.61
CA TYR A 270 14.26 -20.25 -14.88
C TYR A 270 15.39 -19.74 -15.79
N GLN A 271 15.62 -18.44 -15.75
CA GLN A 271 16.58 -17.72 -16.60
C GLN A 271 16.35 -17.85 -18.13
N LYS A 272 15.15 -18.27 -18.56
CA LYS A 272 14.79 -18.38 -19.98
C LYS A 272 13.76 -17.35 -20.44
N GLY A 273 13.45 -16.36 -19.59
CA GLY A 273 12.56 -15.26 -19.94
C GLY A 273 13.15 -14.42 -21.07
N THR A 274 12.43 -14.21 -22.16
CA THR A 274 12.90 -13.42 -23.31
C THR A 274 12.67 -11.93 -23.10
N VAL A 275 11.53 -11.56 -22.52
CA VAL A 275 11.17 -10.16 -22.24
C VAL A 275 11.96 -9.64 -21.03
N THR A 276 12.00 -10.42 -19.96
CA THR A 276 12.68 -10.04 -18.71
C THR A 276 14.20 -10.03 -18.88
N LYS A 277 14.81 -11.00 -19.55
CA LYS A 277 16.25 -11.00 -19.88
C LYS A 277 16.63 -9.88 -20.84
N GLY A 278 15.75 -9.55 -21.78
CA GLY A 278 15.96 -8.43 -22.71
C GLY A 278 15.85 -7.06 -22.04
N LYS A 279 15.56 -7.01 -20.73
CA LYS A 279 15.38 -5.78 -19.94
C LYS A 279 14.34 -4.83 -20.54
N PHE A 280 13.32 -5.40 -21.21
CA PHE A 280 12.23 -4.60 -21.78
C PHE A 280 11.32 -3.98 -20.72
N VAL A 281 11.34 -4.44 -19.47
CA VAL A 281 10.65 -3.82 -18.36
C VAL A 281 11.68 -3.12 -17.45
N PRO A 282 11.87 -1.79 -17.50
CA PRO A 282 12.91 -1.09 -16.77
C PRO A 282 12.91 -1.35 -15.25
N GLU A 283 11.73 -1.35 -14.62
CA GLU A 283 11.57 -1.53 -13.17
C GLU A 283 11.23 -2.99 -12.77
N GLN A 284 11.64 -3.96 -13.60
CA GLN A 284 11.35 -5.39 -13.35
C GLN A 284 12.00 -5.97 -12.09
N HIS A 285 12.94 -5.28 -11.48
CA HIS A 285 13.60 -5.71 -10.25
C HIS A 285 12.94 -5.16 -8.97
N THR A 286 12.13 -4.11 -9.08
CA THR A 286 11.42 -3.46 -7.97
C THR A 286 9.92 -3.74 -8.05
N ASP A 287 9.20 -2.84 -8.71
CA ASP A 287 7.74 -2.80 -8.70
C ASP A 287 7.12 -3.87 -9.61
N TYR A 288 7.81 -4.24 -10.67
CA TYR A 288 7.34 -5.18 -11.69
C TYR A 288 7.95 -6.58 -11.57
N ILE A 289 8.54 -6.94 -10.43
CA ILE A 289 9.23 -8.25 -10.29
C ILE A 289 8.30 -9.44 -10.54
N PHE A 290 7.00 -9.30 -10.29
CA PHE A 290 6.02 -10.34 -10.55
C PHE A 290 5.93 -10.73 -12.04
N CYS A 291 6.26 -9.81 -12.97
CA CYS A 291 6.29 -10.15 -14.41
C CYS A 291 7.35 -11.21 -14.74
N THR A 292 8.47 -11.21 -13.99
CA THR A 292 9.51 -12.25 -14.12
C THR A 292 8.98 -13.62 -13.66
N VAL A 293 8.24 -13.63 -12.55
CA VAL A 293 7.57 -14.86 -12.08
C VAL A 293 6.60 -15.37 -13.14
N GLY A 294 5.75 -14.49 -13.69
CA GLY A 294 4.79 -14.84 -14.73
C GLY A 294 5.46 -15.36 -16.00
N GLU A 295 6.58 -14.80 -16.43
CA GLU A 295 7.30 -15.25 -17.63
C GLU A 295 8.06 -16.56 -17.41
N GLU A 296 8.82 -16.68 -16.31
CA GLU A 296 9.72 -17.81 -16.08
C GLU A 296 9.00 -19.03 -15.49
N TRP A 297 8.05 -18.83 -14.58
CA TRP A 297 7.34 -19.90 -13.85
C TRP A 297 5.89 -20.06 -14.29
N GLY A 298 5.39 -19.18 -15.15
CA GLY A 298 4.06 -19.23 -15.74
C GLY A 298 2.92 -19.06 -14.73
N PHE A 299 1.74 -19.54 -15.12
CA PHE A 299 0.54 -19.45 -14.29
C PHE A 299 0.69 -20.25 -12.98
N ILE A 300 1.24 -21.45 -13.02
CA ILE A 300 1.44 -22.29 -11.82
C ILE A 300 2.33 -21.59 -10.81
N GLY A 301 3.50 -21.09 -11.22
CA GLY A 301 4.42 -20.39 -10.32
C GLY A 301 3.81 -19.12 -9.73
N SER A 302 3.05 -18.37 -10.52
CA SER A 302 2.32 -17.19 -10.08
C SER A 302 1.27 -17.52 -9.01
N VAL A 303 0.47 -18.58 -9.23
CA VAL A 303 -0.55 -19.03 -8.25
C VAL A 303 0.10 -19.52 -6.96
N ILE A 304 1.17 -20.31 -7.06
CA ILE A 304 1.91 -20.79 -5.89
C ILE A 304 2.43 -19.61 -5.06
N LEU A 305 3.02 -18.59 -5.70
CA LEU A 305 3.51 -17.40 -5.01
C LEU A 305 2.38 -16.66 -4.29
N ILE A 306 1.24 -16.45 -4.96
CA ILE A 306 0.07 -15.80 -4.36
C ILE A 306 -0.44 -16.60 -3.15
N ILE A 307 -0.55 -17.93 -3.27
CA ILE A 307 -0.96 -18.79 -2.16
C ILE A 307 0.00 -18.65 -0.97
N PHE A 308 1.31 -18.62 -1.20
CA PHE A 308 2.27 -18.40 -0.12
C PHE A 308 2.08 -17.05 0.58
N TYR A 309 1.79 -15.97 -0.16
CA TYR A 309 1.46 -14.68 0.45
C TYR A 309 0.18 -14.74 1.26
N LEU A 310 -0.87 -15.35 0.72
CA LEU A 310 -2.16 -15.47 1.44
C LEU A 310 -2.02 -16.31 2.71
N LEU A 311 -1.28 -17.41 2.67
CA LEU A 311 -0.98 -18.23 3.85
C LEU A 311 -0.15 -17.45 4.88
N PHE A 312 0.82 -16.67 4.44
CA PHE A 312 1.64 -15.86 5.33
C PHE A 312 0.81 -14.76 6.03
N ILE A 313 0.00 -14.04 5.28
CA ILE A 313 -0.89 -12.99 5.81
C ILE A 313 -1.96 -13.60 6.74
N SER A 314 -2.57 -14.73 6.35
CA SER A 314 -3.52 -15.47 7.18
C SER A 314 -2.90 -15.90 8.51
N ARG A 315 -1.62 -16.32 8.49
CA ARG A 315 -0.91 -16.67 9.72
C ARG A 315 -0.72 -15.48 10.62
N ILE A 316 -0.41 -14.29 10.08
CA ILE A 316 -0.31 -13.06 10.86
C ILE A 316 -1.67 -12.72 11.50
N TYR A 317 -2.78 -12.81 10.75
CA TYR A 317 -4.12 -12.58 11.31
C TYR A 317 -4.48 -13.58 12.40
N PHE A 318 -4.18 -14.87 12.19
CA PHE A 318 -4.41 -15.89 13.21
C PHE A 318 -3.61 -15.60 14.50
N LEU A 319 -2.35 -15.20 14.38
CA LEU A 319 -1.53 -14.80 15.52
C LEU A 319 -2.06 -13.53 16.20
N SER A 320 -2.60 -12.60 15.42
CA SER A 320 -3.19 -11.36 15.95
C SER A 320 -4.46 -11.62 16.74
N GLU A 321 -5.35 -12.52 16.27
CA GLU A 321 -6.59 -12.87 16.99
C GLU A 321 -6.34 -13.53 18.35
N ARG A 322 -5.31 -14.32 18.48
CA ARG A 322 -4.99 -14.99 19.75
C ARG A 322 -4.35 -14.08 20.81
N GLN A 323 -3.95 -12.82 20.43
CA GLN A 323 -3.34 -11.88 21.33
C GLN A 323 -4.33 -11.46 22.45
N LYS A 324 -3.93 -11.59 23.69
CA LYS A 324 -4.67 -11.07 24.84
C LYS A 324 -4.54 -9.56 25.00
N ASN A 325 -3.36 -9.04 24.65
CA ASN A 325 -3.08 -7.63 24.71
C ASN A 325 -3.65 -6.92 23.48
N ILE A 326 -4.57 -5.97 23.70
CA ILE A 326 -5.21 -5.17 22.64
C ILE A 326 -4.16 -4.46 21.75
N PHE A 327 -3.09 -3.93 22.34
CA PHE A 327 -2.00 -3.29 21.58
C PHE A 327 -1.34 -4.27 20.58
N GLY A 328 -1.02 -5.49 21.03
CA GLY A 328 -0.43 -6.52 20.17
C GLY A 328 -1.38 -6.97 19.05
N ARG A 329 -2.66 -7.12 19.38
CA ARG A 329 -3.71 -7.49 18.42
C ARG A 329 -3.83 -6.47 17.31
N ILE A 330 -4.02 -5.20 17.64
CA ILE A 330 -4.20 -4.11 16.67
C ILE A 330 -2.95 -3.90 15.82
N PHE A 331 -1.78 -3.96 16.44
CA PHE A 331 -0.53 -3.86 15.70
C PHE A 331 -0.36 -5.02 14.72
N GLY A 332 -0.64 -6.25 15.12
CA GLY A 332 -0.58 -7.42 14.24
C GLY A 332 -1.55 -7.33 13.05
N TYR A 333 -2.79 -6.86 13.27
CA TYR A 333 -3.72 -6.57 12.17
C TYR A 333 -3.18 -5.49 11.24
N SER A 334 -2.57 -4.44 11.77
CA SER A 334 -1.96 -3.39 10.96
C SER A 334 -0.84 -3.95 10.07
N VAL A 335 0.02 -4.82 10.62
CA VAL A 335 1.08 -5.50 9.85
C VAL A 335 0.47 -6.35 8.72
N GLY A 336 -0.52 -7.20 9.04
CA GLY A 336 -1.19 -8.04 8.05
C GLY A 336 -1.85 -7.22 6.94
N ASN A 337 -2.55 -6.14 7.29
CA ASN A 337 -3.24 -5.27 6.34
C ASN A 337 -2.27 -4.49 5.44
N ILE A 338 -1.13 -4.01 5.97
CA ILE A 338 -0.08 -3.37 5.16
C ILE A 338 0.44 -4.36 4.11
N LEU A 339 0.79 -5.59 4.51
CA LEU A 339 1.27 -6.61 3.58
C LEU A 339 0.21 -6.99 2.54
N PHE A 340 -1.06 -7.08 2.95
CA PHE A 340 -2.18 -7.38 2.06
C PHE A 340 -2.41 -6.29 1.01
N ILE A 341 -2.41 -5.03 1.41
CA ILE A 341 -2.56 -3.91 0.46
C ILE A 341 -1.38 -3.82 -0.50
N HIS A 342 -0.14 -4.03 -0.01
CA HIS A 342 1.04 -4.11 -0.90
C HIS A 342 0.90 -5.21 -1.94
N LEU A 343 0.44 -6.42 -1.54
CA LEU A 343 0.20 -7.54 -2.45
C LEU A 343 -0.84 -7.19 -3.51
N ILE A 344 -2.02 -6.71 -3.10
CA ILE A 344 -3.12 -6.41 -4.03
C ILE A 344 -2.71 -5.33 -5.02
N ILE A 345 -2.12 -4.24 -4.54
CA ILE A 345 -1.78 -3.12 -5.42
C ILE A 345 -0.63 -3.50 -6.36
N ASN A 346 0.40 -4.20 -5.88
CA ASN A 346 1.50 -4.63 -6.74
C ASN A 346 1.00 -5.57 -7.86
N LEU A 347 0.26 -6.62 -7.53
CA LEU A 347 -0.30 -7.53 -8.52
C LEU A 347 -1.25 -6.82 -9.49
N GLY A 348 -2.15 -5.99 -8.96
CA GLY A 348 -3.09 -5.23 -9.79
C GLY A 348 -2.40 -4.26 -10.74
N MET A 349 -1.34 -3.58 -10.29
CA MET A 349 -0.53 -2.68 -11.09
C MET A 349 0.18 -3.42 -12.25
N VAL A 350 0.82 -4.55 -11.94
CA VAL A 350 1.56 -5.35 -12.93
C VAL A 350 0.63 -5.96 -13.98
N MET A 351 -0.60 -6.30 -13.59
CA MET A 351 -1.65 -6.81 -14.49
C MET A 351 -2.46 -5.70 -15.18
N GLY A 352 -2.28 -4.43 -14.82
CA GLY A 352 -2.99 -3.29 -15.41
C GLY A 352 -4.40 -3.07 -14.87
N LEU A 353 -4.71 -3.57 -13.68
CA LEU A 353 -5.97 -3.29 -12.97
C LEU A 353 -5.90 -1.98 -12.17
N PHE A 354 -4.69 -1.60 -11.74
CA PHE A 354 -4.41 -0.36 -11.03
C PHE A 354 -3.37 0.47 -11.77
N PRO A 355 -3.35 1.81 -11.58
CA PRO A 355 -2.30 2.65 -12.16
C PRO A 355 -0.92 2.26 -11.61
N THR A 356 0.10 2.48 -12.40
CA THR A 356 1.49 2.17 -12.07
C THR A 356 2.03 3.18 -11.05
N ILE A 357 1.91 2.89 -9.76
CA ILE A 357 2.23 3.82 -8.67
C ILE A 357 3.51 3.50 -7.90
N GLY A 358 4.24 2.44 -8.29
CA GLY A 358 5.54 2.14 -7.72
C GLY A 358 5.50 1.50 -6.33
N ILE A 359 4.70 0.46 -6.15
CA ILE A 359 4.60 -0.28 -4.88
C ILE A 359 5.32 -1.62 -4.99
N VAL A 360 6.28 -1.84 -4.09
CA VAL A 360 7.08 -3.07 -4.04
C VAL A 360 6.29 -4.25 -3.47
N LEU A 361 6.63 -5.46 -3.90
CA LEU A 361 6.11 -6.71 -3.34
C LEU A 361 6.92 -7.08 -2.07
N PRO A 362 6.28 -7.14 -0.87
CA PRO A 362 6.98 -7.32 0.39
C PRO A 362 7.84 -8.59 0.42
N PHE A 363 9.08 -8.50 0.92
CA PHE A 363 10.04 -9.60 1.04
C PHE A 363 10.44 -10.28 -0.28
N PHE A 364 10.02 -9.76 -1.43
CA PHE A 364 10.27 -10.34 -2.74
C PHE A 364 10.99 -9.38 -3.69
N SER A 365 10.53 -8.12 -3.77
CA SER A 365 11.13 -7.08 -4.59
C SER A 365 12.51 -6.65 -4.09
N TYR A 366 13.34 -6.16 -5.00
CA TYR A 366 14.58 -5.49 -4.65
C TYR A 366 14.31 -4.17 -3.90
N GLY A 367 15.00 -3.97 -2.77
CA GLY A 367 14.96 -2.70 -2.03
C GLY A 367 15.42 -2.85 -0.59
N GLY A 368 16.49 -2.17 -0.20
CA GLY A 368 17.00 -2.22 1.19
C GLY A 368 16.03 -1.59 2.18
N SER A 369 15.57 -0.36 1.92
CA SER A 369 14.69 0.38 2.83
C SER A 369 13.35 -0.34 3.06
N SER A 370 12.72 -0.86 2.00
CA SER A 370 11.46 -1.60 2.09
C SER A 370 11.64 -2.96 2.79
N LEU A 371 12.71 -3.71 2.49
CA LEU A 371 13.01 -4.97 3.17
C LEU A 371 13.18 -4.76 4.68
N TRP A 372 13.93 -3.73 5.08
CA TRP A 372 14.13 -3.42 6.49
C TRP A 372 12.83 -3.00 7.18
N SER A 373 12.02 -2.18 6.51
CA SER A 373 10.72 -1.76 7.03
C SER A 373 9.79 -2.95 7.30
N PHE A 374 9.63 -3.85 6.33
CA PHE A 374 8.81 -5.05 6.50
C PHE A 374 9.40 -6.01 7.55
N THR A 375 10.72 -6.10 7.63
CA THR A 375 11.39 -6.89 8.65
C THR A 375 11.11 -6.32 10.04
N VAL A 376 11.27 -5.02 10.22
CA VAL A 376 11.01 -4.36 11.51
C VAL A 376 9.53 -4.50 11.90
N LEU A 377 8.59 -4.25 10.98
CA LEU A 377 7.15 -4.43 11.23
C LEU A 377 6.85 -5.87 11.71
N LEU A 378 7.33 -6.85 10.97
CA LEU A 378 7.04 -8.26 11.27
C LEU A 378 7.69 -8.70 12.60
N PHE A 379 8.95 -8.35 12.82
CA PHE A 379 9.67 -8.83 14.01
C PHE A 379 9.29 -8.11 15.29
N ILE A 380 8.85 -6.85 15.25
CA ILE A 380 8.19 -6.21 16.39
C ILE A 380 6.93 -6.99 16.76
N PHE A 381 6.10 -7.37 15.76
CA PHE A 381 4.91 -8.17 16.01
C PHE A 381 5.23 -9.54 16.61
N ILE A 382 6.20 -10.27 16.04
CA ILE A 382 6.66 -11.57 16.58
C ILE A 382 7.17 -11.42 18.01
N ARG A 383 7.90 -10.35 18.32
CA ARG A 383 8.42 -10.10 19.67
C ARG A 383 7.29 -9.85 20.67
N ILE A 384 6.24 -9.12 20.27
CA ILE A 384 5.04 -8.90 21.08
C ILE A 384 4.30 -10.22 21.29
N ASP A 385 4.09 -11.01 20.24
CA ASP A 385 3.40 -12.30 20.29
C ASP A 385 4.13 -13.28 21.23
N ALA A 386 5.45 -13.38 21.14
CA ALA A 386 6.25 -14.26 21.99
C ALA A 386 6.14 -13.90 23.48
N SER A 387 5.99 -12.61 23.82
CA SER A 387 5.87 -12.18 25.22
C SER A 387 4.49 -12.42 25.80
N ASP A 388 3.47 -12.33 24.98
CA ASP A 388 2.08 -12.57 25.43
C ASP A 388 1.87 -14.04 25.80
N GLN A 389 2.61 -14.95 25.15
CA GLN A 389 2.61 -16.37 25.48
C GLN A 389 3.40 -16.70 26.75
N THR A 390 4.53 -16.02 26.98
CA THR A 390 5.34 -16.26 28.20
C THR A 390 4.69 -15.74 29.48
N SER A 391 3.74 -14.82 29.37
CA SER A 391 2.92 -14.38 30.53
C SER A 391 1.87 -15.41 30.95
N LEU A 392 1.77 -16.54 30.27
CA LEU A 392 0.84 -17.65 30.53
C LEU A 392 1.51 -18.83 31.27
N ILE A 393 2.84 -18.82 31.41
CA ILE A 393 3.65 -19.76 32.17
C ILE A 393 4.10 -19.09 33.47
#